data_7eaef665d4c3ea30925cd6c92a58c93c
#
_entry.id   7eaef665d4c3ea30925cd6c92a58c93c
#
_cell.length_a   1.000
_cell.length_b   1.000
_cell.length_c   1.000
_cell.angle_alpha   90.00
_cell.angle_beta   90.00
_cell.angle_gamma   90.00
#
_symmetry.space_group_name_H-M   'P 1'
#
loop_
_entity.id
_entity.type
_entity.pdbx_description
1 polymer ?
#
loop_
_entity_poly.entity_id
_entity_poly.type
_entity_poly.pdbx_seq_one_letter_code
_entity_poly.pdbx_strand_id
1 'polypeptide(L)'
;IRPQETFGLVGESGCGKSTIGRTLVRLYEPTEGEILFDGRDITRLDKAGRKAYTREVQMIFQDPYASLDGRMTVGDIIGEGLDTHFRLSAAERQQAIHEALAKVGLSREHASRFPHEFSGGQRQRIGIARSLVIKPRFIVCDEPISALDVSIQAQVVNLLQDLQREMGLTYLFIAHDLSMVKNISNRVMVMYLG
;
A
#
# COMPACT_ATOMS: atom_id res chain seq x y z
N ILE A 1 -16.34 -0.08 3.60
CA ILE A 1 -15.67 0.55 2.45
C ILE A 1 -16.24 -0.08 1.20
N ARG A 2 -16.62 0.71 0.19
CA ARG A 2 -17.20 0.23 -1.06
C ARG A 2 -16.10 -0.08 -2.08
N PRO A 3 -16.33 -1.01 -3.03
CA PRO A 3 -15.37 -1.22 -4.11
C PRO A 3 -15.07 0.06 -4.88
N GLN A 4 -13.82 0.24 -5.27
CA GLN A 4 -13.31 1.36 -6.08
C GLN A 4 -13.49 2.75 -5.45
N GLU A 5 -13.74 2.84 -4.14
CA GLU A 5 -13.73 4.13 -3.43
C GLU A 5 -12.41 4.36 -2.70
N THR A 6 -12.07 5.61 -2.49
CA THR A 6 -11.11 6.04 -1.47
C THR A 6 -11.87 6.43 -0.22
N PHE A 7 -11.65 5.67 0.86
CA PHE A 7 -12.22 5.95 2.17
C PHE A 7 -11.16 6.59 3.06
N GLY A 8 -11.35 7.85 3.42
CA GLY A 8 -10.43 8.60 4.27
C GLY A 8 -10.64 8.29 5.75
N LEU A 9 -9.55 8.04 6.47
CA LEU A 9 -9.56 7.93 7.94
C LEU A 9 -8.64 9.00 8.52
N VAL A 10 -9.24 9.94 9.25
CA VAL A 10 -8.53 11.06 9.88
C VAL A 10 -8.69 11.05 11.38
N GLY A 11 -7.79 11.69 12.10
CA GLY A 11 -7.82 11.84 13.55
C GLY A 11 -6.47 12.27 14.08
N GLU A 12 -6.43 12.59 15.37
CA GLU A 12 -5.20 13.01 16.04
C GLU A 12 -4.12 11.91 16.03
N SER A 13 -2.85 12.34 16.18
CA SER A 13 -1.75 11.38 16.32
C SER A 13 -1.98 10.50 17.56
N GLY A 14 -1.74 9.20 17.42
CA GLY A 14 -1.91 8.24 18.52
C GLY A 14 -3.34 7.74 18.74
N CYS A 15 -4.37 8.23 18.03
CA CYS A 15 -5.75 7.75 18.22
C CYS A 15 -6.04 6.34 17.66
N GLY A 16 -5.06 5.63 17.08
CA GLY A 16 -5.23 4.24 16.64
C GLY A 16 -5.39 4.01 15.14
N LYS A 17 -5.32 5.04 14.27
CA LYS A 17 -5.50 4.90 12.80
C LYS A 17 -4.60 3.85 12.17
N SER A 18 -3.29 3.94 12.42
CA SER A 18 -2.32 2.97 11.90
C SER A 18 -2.51 1.58 12.50
N THR A 19 -3.00 1.49 13.75
CA THR A 19 -3.36 0.22 14.38
C THR A 19 -4.50 -0.46 13.62
N ILE A 20 -5.56 0.28 13.26
CA ILE A 20 -6.64 -0.23 12.41
C ILE A 20 -6.08 -0.70 11.07
N GLY A 21 -5.28 0.12 10.38
CA GLY A 21 -4.67 -0.24 9.10
C GLY A 21 -3.86 -1.54 9.18
N ARG A 22 -3.00 -1.67 10.19
CA ARG A 22 -2.18 -2.87 10.42
C ARG A 22 -2.99 -4.09 10.81
N THR A 23 -4.09 -3.91 11.53
CA THR A 23 -5.02 -5.00 11.85
C THR A 23 -5.76 -5.47 10.61
N LEU A 24 -6.21 -4.55 9.75
CA LEU A 24 -6.85 -4.91 8.48
C LEU A 24 -5.93 -5.72 7.56
N VAL A 25 -4.65 -5.38 7.45
CA VAL A 25 -3.70 -6.18 6.64
C VAL A 25 -3.15 -7.40 7.40
N ARG A 26 -3.67 -7.71 8.59
CA ARG A 26 -3.29 -8.87 9.41
C ARG A 26 -1.84 -8.88 9.89
N LEU A 27 -1.24 -7.70 10.04
CA LEU A 27 0.02 -7.53 10.79
C LEU A 27 -0.20 -7.62 12.30
N TYR A 28 -1.37 -7.16 12.77
CA TYR A 28 -1.83 -7.34 14.15
C TYR A 28 -3.06 -8.24 14.20
N GLU A 29 -3.14 -9.05 15.24
CA GLU A 29 -4.33 -9.85 15.51
C GLU A 29 -5.35 -8.98 16.25
N PRO A 30 -6.63 -8.94 15.82
CA PRO A 30 -7.68 -8.27 16.59
C PRO A 30 -7.91 -9.00 17.90
N THR A 31 -8.06 -8.24 18.99
CA THR A 31 -8.36 -8.80 20.32
C THR A 31 -9.80 -9.28 20.37
N GLU A 32 -10.72 -8.47 19.84
CA GLU A 32 -12.17 -8.72 19.81
C GLU A 32 -12.78 -8.13 18.53
N GLY A 33 -14.01 -8.46 18.25
CA GLY A 33 -14.76 -7.96 17.12
C GLY A 33 -14.63 -8.84 15.88
N GLU A 34 -15.15 -8.35 14.76
CA GLU A 34 -15.23 -9.04 13.48
C GLU A 34 -14.73 -8.14 12.36
N ILE A 35 -13.98 -8.71 11.41
CA ILE A 35 -13.54 -8.02 10.19
C ILE A 35 -14.09 -8.80 9.00
N LEU A 36 -14.92 -8.13 8.20
CA LEU A 36 -15.51 -8.72 6.99
C LEU A 36 -14.82 -8.18 5.74
N PHE A 37 -14.37 -9.08 4.88
CA PHE A 37 -13.88 -8.79 3.53
C PHE A 37 -14.73 -9.56 2.52
N ASP A 38 -15.45 -8.85 1.66
CA ASP A 38 -16.44 -9.44 0.74
C ASP A 38 -17.44 -10.37 1.44
N GLY A 39 -17.90 -9.98 2.63
CA GLY A 39 -18.84 -10.77 3.43
C GLY A 39 -18.25 -11.99 4.14
N ARG A 40 -16.95 -12.26 3.97
CA ARG A 40 -16.24 -13.32 4.70
C ARG A 40 -15.57 -12.76 5.94
N ASP A 41 -15.77 -13.39 7.07
CA ASP A 41 -14.99 -13.08 8.26
C ASP A 41 -13.53 -13.49 8.06
N ILE A 42 -12.64 -12.50 8.19
CA ILE A 42 -11.18 -12.67 8.07
C ILE A 42 -10.50 -12.60 9.43
N THR A 43 -11.27 -12.51 10.53
CA THR A 43 -10.75 -12.36 11.89
C THR A 43 -9.93 -13.58 12.30
N ARG A 44 -10.33 -14.78 11.86
CA ARG A 44 -9.67 -16.05 12.19
C ARG A 44 -9.38 -16.84 10.91
N LEU A 45 -8.27 -16.49 10.26
CA LEU A 45 -7.80 -17.19 9.06
C LEU A 45 -6.72 -18.22 9.43
N ASP A 46 -6.81 -19.41 8.85
CA ASP A 46 -5.71 -20.36 8.82
C ASP A 46 -4.56 -19.84 7.93
N LYS A 47 -3.44 -20.56 7.88
CA LYS A 47 -2.27 -20.18 7.09
C LYS A 47 -2.60 -20.00 5.60
N ALA A 48 -3.43 -20.86 5.04
CA ALA A 48 -3.80 -20.80 3.63
C ALA A 48 -4.74 -19.62 3.35
N GLY A 49 -5.75 -19.40 4.19
CA GLY A 49 -6.66 -18.27 4.12
C GLY A 49 -5.94 -16.93 4.29
N ARG A 50 -4.96 -16.86 5.22
CA ARG A 50 -4.11 -15.66 5.38
C ARG A 50 -3.29 -15.38 4.12
N LYS A 51 -2.67 -16.40 3.54
CA LYS A 51 -1.92 -16.25 2.29
C LYS A 51 -2.81 -15.78 1.13
N ALA A 52 -4.03 -16.30 1.02
CA ALA A 52 -4.99 -15.85 0.02
C ALA A 52 -5.42 -14.39 0.26
N TYR A 53 -5.73 -14.04 1.50
CA TYR A 53 -6.15 -12.70 1.89
C TYR A 53 -5.06 -11.64 1.65
N THR A 54 -3.81 -11.93 2.04
CA THR A 54 -2.69 -10.97 1.84
C THR A 54 -2.35 -10.72 0.38
N ARG A 55 -2.79 -11.57 -0.55
CA ARG A 55 -2.74 -11.29 -1.98
C ARG A 55 -3.75 -10.21 -2.40
N GLU A 56 -4.95 -10.20 -1.79
CA GLU A 56 -6.04 -9.27 -2.11
C GLU A 56 -5.88 -7.91 -1.44
N VAL A 57 -5.15 -7.88 -0.30
CA VAL A 57 -5.03 -6.71 0.58
C VAL A 57 -3.57 -6.40 0.83
N GLN A 58 -3.15 -5.17 0.52
CA GLN A 58 -1.79 -4.70 0.68
C GLN A 58 -1.71 -3.41 1.49
N MET A 59 -0.50 -3.00 1.86
CA MET A 59 -0.27 -1.78 2.62
C MET A 59 0.88 -0.96 2.02
N ILE A 60 0.66 0.34 1.91
CA ILE A 60 1.69 1.35 1.69
C ILE A 60 2.00 1.98 3.04
N PHE A 61 3.25 1.88 3.48
CA PHE A 61 3.69 2.31 4.81
C PHE A 61 4.04 3.80 4.84
N GLN A 62 3.97 4.38 6.03
CA GLN A 62 4.24 5.78 6.33
C GLN A 62 5.68 6.20 6.01
N ASP A 63 6.65 5.38 6.40
CA ASP A 63 8.07 5.69 6.23
C ASP A 63 8.65 4.91 5.03
N PRO A 64 8.95 5.60 3.91
CA PRO A 64 9.56 4.96 2.75
C PRO A 64 11.00 4.50 2.99
N TYR A 65 11.68 5.01 4.02
CA TYR A 65 13.04 4.57 4.37
C TYR A 65 13.01 3.26 5.18
N ALA A 66 12.20 3.22 6.23
CA ALA A 66 12.11 2.03 7.09
C ALA A 66 11.37 0.86 6.43
N SER A 67 10.55 1.13 5.41
CA SER A 67 9.73 0.10 4.75
C SER A 67 10.47 -0.72 3.68
N LEU A 68 11.65 -0.30 3.24
CA LEU A 68 12.46 -0.98 2.22
C LEU A 68 13.76 -1.51 2.84
N ASP A 69 14.05 -2.81 2.66
CA ASP A 69 15.35 -3.36 3.11
C ASP A 69 16.48 -2.80 2.21
N GLY A 70 17.32 -1.95 2.77
CA GLY A 70 18.43 -1.31 2.06
C GLY A 70 19.52 -2.26 1.54
N ARG A 71 19.47 -3.55 1.93
CA ARG A 71 20.39 -4.61 1.47
C ARG A 71 19.87 -5.34 0.23
N MET A 72 18.61 -5.14 -0.13
CA MET A 72 17.97 -5.75 -1.30
C MET A 72 17.94 -4.77 -2.47
N THR A 73 17.99 -5.28 -3.68
CA THR A 73 17.72 -4.45 -4.86
C THR A 73 16.24 -4.09 -4.94
N VAL A 74 15.91 -3.01 -5.64
CA VAL A 74 14.52 -2.59 -5.88
C VAL A 74 13.72 -3.72 -6.55
N GLY A 75 14.34 -4.44 -7.50
CA GLY A 75 13.71 -5.58 -8.15
C GLY A 75 13.37 -6.72 -7.18
N ASP A 76 14.25 -7.00 -6.22
CA ASP A 76 13.99 -8.04 -5.22
C ASP A 76 12.92 -7.61 -4.23
N ILE A 77 12.92 -6.34 -3.79
CA ILE A 77 11.89 -5.78 -2.91
C ILE A 77 10.50 -5.86 -3.56
N ILE A 78 10.38 -5.47 -4.83
CA ILE A 78 9.11 -5.54 -5.55
C ILE A 78 8.73 -7.00 -5.82
N GLY A 79 9.70 -7.85 -6.19
CA GLY A 79 9.48 -9.25 -6.53
C GLY A 79 9.10 -10.16 -5.37
N GLU A 80 9.38 -9.78 -4.11
CA GLU A 80 9.12 -10.61 -2.92
C GLU A 80 7.65 -11.06 -2.83
N GLY A 81 6.71 -10.16 -3.15
CA GLY A 81 5.29 -10.49 -3.21
C GLY A 81 4.96 -11.52 -4.29
N LEU A 82 5.61 -11.43 -5.45
CA LEU A 82 5.46 -12.41 -6.53
C LEU A 82 5.96 -13.78 -6.12
N ASP A 83 7.15 -13.85 -5.52
CA ASP A 83 7.79 -15.10 -5.08
C ASP A 83 6.95 -15.80 -3.99
N THR A 84 6.27 -15.01 -3.16
CA THR A 84 5.39 -15.53 -2.10
C THR A 84 4.08 -16.09 -2.64
N HIS A 85 3.46 -15.45 -3.62
CA HIS A 85 2.09 -15.74 -4.03
C HIS A 85 1.97 -16.49 -5.36
N PHE A 86 3.01 -16.48 -6.20
CA PHE A 86 2.96 -17.06 -7.54
C PHE A 86 4.13 -18.01 -7.79
N ARG A 87 4.01 -18.81 -8.83
CA ARG A 87 5.10 -19.64 -9.37
C ARG A 87 5.37 -19.13 -10.78
N LEU A 88 6.28 -18.16 -10.88
CA LEU A 88 6.65 -17.52 -12.14
C LEU A 88 8.02 -17.97 -12.60
N SER A 89 8.23 -18.02 -13.90
CA SER A 89 9.57 -18.09 -14.48
C SER A 89 10.34 -16.79 -14.19
N ALA A 90 11.66 -16.83 -14.29
CA ALA A 90 12.50 -15.64 -14.11
C ALA A 90 12.11 -14.50 -15.07
N ALA A 91 11.76 -14.82 -16.33
CA ALA A 91 11.34 -13.85 -17.32
C ALA A 91 9.99 -13.20 -16.95
N GLU A 92 8.99 -13.99 -16.54
CA GLU A 92 7.68 -13.49 -16.11
C GLU A 92 7.81 -12.61 -14.85
N ARG A 93 8.62 -13.04 -13.86
CA ARG A 93 8.92 -12.25 -12.67
C ARG A 93 9.54 -10.90 -13.03
N GLN A 94 10.55 -10.89 -13.88
CA GLN A 94 11.21 -9.67 -14.31
C GLN A 94 10.27 -8.74 -15.07
N GLN A 95 9.45 -9.28 -15.95
CA GLN A 95 8.45 -8.51 -16.70
C GLN A 95 7.44 -7.85 -15.75
N ALA A 96 6.90 -8.58 -14.77
CA ALA A 96 5.97 -8.04 -13.79
C ALA A 96 6.59 -6.91 -12.94
N ILE A 97 7.87 -7.03 -12.55
CA ILE A 97 8.61 -5.99 -11.84
C ILE A 97 8.75 -4.73 -12.72
N HIS A 98 9.14 -4.89 -13.98
CA HIS A 98 9.27 -3.77 -14.91
C HIS A 98 7.94 -3.05 -15.16
N GLU A 99 6.84 -3.79 -15.28
CA GLU A 99 5.49 -3.22 -15.40
C GLU A 99 5.09 -2.44 -14.14
N ALA A 100 5.37 -2.98 -12.96
CA ALA A 100 5.09 -2.30 -11.70
C ALA A 100 5.90 -1.00 -11.55
N LEU A 101 7.19 -1.00 -11.94
CA LEU A 101 8.03 0.21 -11.97
C LEU A 101 7.48 1.25 -12.95
N ALA A 102 7.11 0.84 -14.16
CA ALA A 102 6.55 1.73 -15.18
C ALA A 102 5.25 2.40 -14.69
N LYS A 103 4.37 1.67 -14.00
CA LYS A 103 3.11 2.21 -13.43
C LYS A 103 3.34 3.34 -12.43
N VAL A 104 4.45 3.34 -11.72
CA VAL A 104 4.81 4.40 -10.78
C VAL A 104 5.75 5.45 -11.37
N GLY A 105 5.99 5.42 -12.68
CA GLY A 105 6.85 6.38 -13.39
C GLY A 105 8.35 6.17 -13.13
N LEU A 106 8.77 4.94 -12.84
CA LEU A 106 10.18 4.57 -12.70
C LEU A 106 10.66 3.73 -13.90
N SER A 107 11.94 3.88 -14.24
CA SER A 107 12.57 3.11 -15.31
C SER A 107 12.83 1.66 -14.89
N ARG A 108 12.77 0.73 -15.84
CA ARG A 108 13.14 -0.68 -15.65
C ARG A 108 14.57 -0.87 -15.11
N GLU A 109 15.48 0.02 -15.47
CA GLU A 109 16.87 0.00 -15.02
C GLU A 109 17.01 0.25 -13.51
N HIS A 110 15.99 0.85 -12.88
CA HIS A 110 15.95 1.05 -11.45
C HIS A 110 15.82 -0.27 -10.67
N ALA A 111 15.41 -1.37 -11.31
CA ALA A 111 15.28 -2.68 -10.66
C ALA A 111 16.61 -3.20 -10.07
N SER A 112 17.75 -2.89 -10.69
CA SER A 112 19.07 -3.34 -10.23
C SER A 112 19.72 -2.45 -9.16
N ARG A 113 19.11 -1.31 -8.84
CA ARG A 113 19.62 -0.35 -7.86
C ARG A 113 19.13 -0.64 -6.45
N PHE A 114 19.79 -0.05 -5.47
CA PHE A 114 19.47 -0.16 -4.06
C PHE A 114 18.65 1.04 -3.57
N PRO A 115 17.79 0.89 -2.53
CA PRO A 115 16.96 1.98 -2.02
C PRO A 115 17.70 3.27 -1.66
N HIS A 116 18.92 3.18 -1.16
CA HIS A 116 19.73 4.36 -0.78
C HIS A 116 20.13 5.25 -1.96
N GLU A 117 20.04 4.77 -3.20
CA GLU A 117 20.32 5.53 -4.42
C GLU A 117 19.14 6.41 -4.88
N PHE A 118 18.02 6.40 -4.17
CA PHE A 118 16.77 7.06 -4.56
C PHE A 118 16.39 8.19 -3.60
N SER A 119 15.70 9.21 -4.12
CA SER A 119 15.07 10.24 -3.30
C SER A 119 13.90 9.68 -2.48
N GLY A 120 13.43 10.44 -1.47
CA GLY A 120 12.29 10.04 -0.65
C GLY A 120 11.03 9.75 -1.49
N GLY A 121 10.71 10.63 -2.45
CA GLY A 121 9.56 10.44 -3.34
C GLY A 121 9.71 9.23 -4.28
N GLN A 122 10.92 8.93 -4.75
CA GLN A 122 11.18 7.73 -5.54
C GLN A 122 11.07 6.46 -4.69
N ARG A 123 11.55 6.47 -3.45
CA ARG A 123 11.36 5.34 -2.50
C ARG A 123 9.89 5.10 -2.21
N GLN A 124 9.10 6.16 -2.04
CA GLN A 124 7.65 6.01 -1.88
C GLN A 124 7.02 5.34 -3.10
N ARG A 125 7.41 5.73 -4.31
CA ARG A 125 6.96 5.07 -5.56
C ARG A 125 7.37 3.61 -5.62
N ILE A 126 8.56 3.25 -5.14
CA ILE A 126 9.00 1.83 -5.02
C ILE A 126 8.09 1.07 -4.04
N GLY A 127 7.77 1.66 -2.88
CA GLY A 127 6.82 1.08 -1.91
C GLY A 127 5.42 0.87 -2.50
N ILE A 128 4.96 1.83 -3.32
CA ILE A 128 3.71 1.70 -4.08
C ILE A 128 3.82 0.55 -5.10
N ALA A 129 4.88 0.49 -5.91
CA ALA A 129 5.10 -0.58 -6.89
C ALA A 129 5.12 -1.97 -6.24
N ARG A 130 5.77 -2.10 -5.07
CA ARG A 130 5.78 -3.34 -4.26
C ARG A 130 4.37 -3.79 -3.90
N SER A 131 3.51 -2.87 -3.48
CA SER A 131 2.13 -3.21 -3.12
C SER A 131 1.27 -3.55 -4.35
N LEU A 132 1.57 -3.00 -5.53
CA LEU A 132 0.78 -3.19 -6.76
C LEU A 132 1.13 -4.45 -7.55
N VAL A 133 2.36 -4.96 -7.43
CA VAL A 133 2.90 -6.01 -8.30
C VAL A 133 2.07 -7.30 -8.27
N ILE A 134 1.43 -7.60 -7.15
CA ILE A 134 0.55 -8.76 -6.97
C ILE A 134 -0.91 -8.49 -7.34
N LYS A 135 -1.21 -7.27 -7.85
CA LYS A 135 -2.54 -6.84 -8.29
C LYS A 135 -3.61 -6.97 -7.19
N PRO A 136 -3.45 -6.31 -6.05
CA PRO A 136 -4.43 -6.35 -4.96
C PRO A 136 -5.74 -5.65 -5.37
N ARG A 137 -6.80 -5.89 -4.59
CA ARG A 137 -8.09 -5.19 -4.73
C ARG A 137 -8.26 -4.06 -3.72
N PHE A 138 -7.57 -4.16 -2.58
CA PHE A 138 -7.66 -3.19 -1.49
C PHE A 138 -6.27 -2.84 -0.97
N ILE A 139 -6.02 -1.55 -0.80
CA ILE A 139 -4.75 -1.05 -0.27
C ILE A 139 -5.01 -0.11 0.91
N VAL A 140 -4.35 -0.38 2.02
CA VAL A 140 -4.25 0.54 3.15
C VAL A 140 -3.07 1.48 2.90
N CYS A 141 -3.34 2.77 2.77
CA CYS A 141 -2.32 3.82 2.65
C CYS A 141 -2.14 4.48 4.03
N ASP A 142 -1.14 4.04 4.79
CA ASP A 142 -0.85 4.55 6.13
C ASP A 142 0.05 5.78 6.04
N GLU A 143 -0.54 6.97 6.08
CA GLU A 143 0.15 8.26 5.94
C GLU A 143 1.17 8.32 4.79
N PRO A 144 0.80 7.94 3.55
CA PRO A 144 1.74 7.63 2.47
C PRO A 144 2.54 8.84 1.96
N ILE A 145 2.26 10.02 2.47
CA ILE A 145 2.85 11.30 2.01
C ILE A 145 3.43 12.14 3.15
N SER A 146 3.27 11.73 4.42
CA SER A 146 3.64 12.55 5.60
C SER A 146 5.13 12.90 5.67
N ALA A 147 6.00 12.02 5.15
CA ALA A 147 7.45 12.21 5.15
C ALA A 147 8.01 12.90 3.88
N LEU A 148 7.15 13.45 3.03
CA LEU A 148 7.52 14.00 1.72
C LEU A 148 7.29 15.51 1.67
N ASP A 149 8.08 16.19 0.83
CA ASP A 149 7.89 17.61 0.50
C ASP A 149 6.54 17.85 -0.19
N VAL A 150 5.94 19.02 0.02
CA VAL A 150 4.58 19.37 -0.47
C VAL A 150 4.41 19.13 -1.99
N SER A 151 5.43 19.48 -2.79
CA SER A 151 5.39 19.26 -4.25
C SER A 151 5.36 17.77 -4.63
N ILE A 152 6.06 16.95 -3.87
CA ILE A 152 6.10 15.50 -4.07
C ILE A 152 4.83 14.84 -3.53
N GLN A 153 4.25 15.33 -2.44
CA GLN A 153 2.96 14.87 -1.92
C GLN A 153 1.88 14.92 -3.00
N ALA A 154 1.73 16.05 -3.69
CA ALA A 154 0.75 16.20 -4.77
C ALA A 154 0.97 15.18 -5.91
N GLN A 155 2.21 14.93 -6.28
CA GLN A 155 2.54 13.94 -7.31
C GLN A 155 2.16 12.51 -6.89
N VAL A 156 2.39 12.15 -5.61
CA VAL A 156 2.05 10.82 -5.09
C VAL A 156 0.53 10.65 -4.98
N VAL A 157 -0.20 11.69 -4.56
CA VAL A 157 -1.67 11.67 -4.50
C VAL A 157 -2.26 11.48 -5.91
N ASN A 158 -1.80 12.25 -6.89
CA ASN A 158 -2.24 12.10 -8.27
C ASN A 158 -1.94 10.69 -8.81
N LEU A 159 -0.74 10.17 -8.55
CA LEU A 159 -0.37 8.81 -8.92
C LEU A 159 -1.34 7.77 -8.32
N LEU A 160 -1.68 7.88 -7.03
CA LEU A 160 -2.62 6.96 -6.38
C LEU A 160 -4.03 7.05 -7.00
N GLN A 161 -4.49 8.24 -7.36
CA GLN A 161 -5.78 8.43 -8.04
C GLN A 161 -5.78 7.83 -9.46
N ASP A 162 -4.68 7.98 -10.21
CA ASP A 162 -4.54 7.40 -11.55
C ASP A 162 -4.53 5.88 -11.48
N LEU A 163 -3.76 5.31 -10.55
CA LEU A 163 -3.71 3.87 -10.30
C LEU A 163 -5.07 3.31 -9.86
N GLN A 164 -5.83 4.06 -9.05
CA GLN A 164 -7.19 3.67 -8.65
C GLN A 164 -8.10 3.54 -9.88
N ARG A 165 -8.08 4.53 -10.76
CA ARG A 165 -8.90 4.53 -11.99
C ARG A 165 -8.48 3.43 -12.97
N GLU A 166 -7.18 3.24 -13.16
CA GLU A 166 -6.64 2.26 -14.09
C GLU A 166 -6.87 0.82 -13.64
N MET A 167 -6.70 0.55 -12.34
CA MET A 167 -6.69 -0.81 -11.80
C MET A 167 -7.96 -1.17 -11.02
N GLY A 168 -8.90 -0.24 -10.83
CA GLY A 168 -10.11 -0.46 -10.04
C GLY A 168 -9.84 -0.65 -8.55
N LEU A 169 -8.81 0.00 -8.00
CA LEU A 169 -8.38 -0.18 -6.62
C LEU A 169 -9.34 0.46 -5.63
N THR A 170 -9.42 -0.12 -4.44
CA THR A 170 -10.08 0.45 -3.28
C THR A 170 -9.03 0.87 -2.26
N TYR A 171 -9.15 2.08 -1.71
CA TYR A 171 -8.21 2.60 -0.72
C TYR A 171 -8.85 2.85 0.64
N LEU A 172 -8.13 2.48 1.70
CA LEU A 172 -8.24 3.13 3.00
C LEU A 172 -7.09 4.13 3.12
N PHE A 173 -7.39 5.42 3.03
CA PHE A 173 -6.39 6.49 3.07
C PHE A 173 -6.33 7.10 4.47
N ILE A 174 -5.29 6.78 5.21
CA ILE A 174 -5.06 7.29 6.57
C ILE A 174 -4.17 8.53 6.47
N ALA A 175 -4.60 9.62 7.06
CA ALA A 175 -3.80 10.83 7.18
C ALA A 175 -4.23 11.65 8.42
N HIS A 176 -3.38 12.59 8.81
CA HIS A 176 -3.69 13.58 9.85
C HIS A 176 -4.16 14.91 9.26
N ASP A 177 -3.89 15.18 7.97
CA ASP A 177 -4.29 16.40 7.26
C ASP A 177 -5.64 16.21 6.55
N LEU A 178 -6.65 16.91 7.03
CA LEU A 178 -8.01 16.93 6.46
C LEU A 178 -8.05 17.46 5.03
N SER A 179 -7.18 18.41 4.68
CA SER A 179 -7.18 19.04 3.35
C SER A 179 -6.82 18.02 2.27
N MET A 180 -5.81 17.18 2.55
CA MET A 180 -5.38 16.13 1.64
C MET A 180 -6.43 15.04 1.50
N VAL A 181 -7.00 14.61 2.64
CA VAL A 181 -8.04 13.56 2.65
C VAL A 181 -9.30 14.02 1.90
N LYS A 182 -9.72 15.27 2.04
CA LYS A 182 -10.84 15.83 1.31
C LYS A 182 -10.66 15.78 -0.21
N ASN A 183 -9.42 15.96 -0.68
CA ASN A 183 -9.13 15.96 -2.12
C ASN A 183 -9.11 14.57 -2.75
N ILE A 184 -8.74 13.52 -1.99
CA ILE A 184 -8.60 12.17 -2.54
C ILE A 184 -9.79 11.26 -2.20
N SER A 185 -10.53 11.55 -1.10
CA SER A 185 -11.51 10.62 -0.54
C SER A 185 -12.94 10.89 -1.01
N ASN A 186 -13.67 9.81 -1.26
CA ASN A 186 -15.12 9.86 -1.54
C ASN A 186 -15.92 10.05 -0.25
N ARG A 187 -15.47 9.45 0.85
CA ARG A 187 -16.06 9.54 2.19
C ARG A 187 -14.94 9.61 3.22
N VAL A 188 -15.22 10.24 4.35
CA VAL A 188 -14.26 10.43 5.44
C VAL A 188 -14.88 9.95 6.75
N MET A 189 -14.07 9.26 7.54
CA MET A 189 -14.32 8.91 8.94
C MET A 189 -13.36 9.69 9.82
N VAL A 190 -13.87 10.27 10.89
CA VAL A 190 -13.04 10.90 11.92
C VAL A 190 -12.93 9.96 13.10
N MET A 191 -11.70 9.69 13.52
CA MET A 191 -11.40 8.85 14.68
C MET A 191 -10.92 9.73 15.83
N TYR A 192 -11.52 9.55 17.00
CA TYR A 192 -11.21 10.30 18.22
C TYR A 192 -11.12 9.33 19.41
N LEU A 193 -9.99 9.34 20.09
CA LEU A 193 -9.70 8.51 21.28
C LEU A 193 -9.83 6.97 21.09
N GLY A 194 -9.77 6.48 19.87
CA GLY A 194 -9.83 5.05 19.56
C GLY A 194 -11.19 4.56 19.12
#